data_52702cdbc55fe1710a9ddfc8bfa761ca
#
_entry.id   52702cdbc55fe1710a9ddfc8bfa761ca
#
_cell.length_a   1.000
_cell.length_b   1.000
_cell.length_c   1.000
_cell.angle_alpha   90.00
_cell.angle_beta   90.00
_cell.angle_gamma   90.00
#
_symmetry.space_group_name_H-M   'P 1'
#
loop_
_entity.id
_entity.type
_entity.pdbx_description
1 polymer ?
#
loop_
_entity_poly.entity_id
_entity_poly.type
_entity_poly.pdbx_seq_one_letter_code
_entity_poly.pdbx_strand_id
1 'polypeptide(L)'
;MKAMINIQEVIETNNMIEHDNLDVRTITMGISLLDCASDSVGQTCRNISSKILKLAGNLSRTAEDISKEFGVPIVNKRISITPISLVGASCCKTTDDYVTIARTLDEIAGKVGVNFLGGYSAVVSKGMTQSDRLLIESIPKALACTERICSSVNVGSTKTGINMDAVRLMGEIIKKTAALTADRDSCGCSKLVVLCNAPDDNPFMAGAFHGVTEADAIINVGVSGPGVVKYALEKVRGKSFEVLCETIKKTAFKITRVGQLVAQEASERLGIPFGIIDLSLAPTPAVGDSVADILCEIGLEKAGAPGTTAALALLNDQVKKGGVMASSYVGGLSGAFIPVSEDQGMIDAAECGALTIEKLEAMTCVCSVGLDMIAIPGDTPASTISGIIADEAAIGMINQKTTAVRIIPVAGKGVGDRVEFGGLLGHAPVMPVNRYSCEDFISRQGRIPAPIHSFKN
;
A
#
# COMPACT_ATOMS: atom_id res chain seq x y z
N MET A 1 28.22 25.87 15.77
CA MET A 1 29.06 25.58 14.59
C MET A 1 28.18 25.78 13.37
N LYS A 2 28.39 26.82 12.55
CA LYS A 2 27.63 26.98 11.29
C LYS A 2 27.99 25.80 10.42
N ALA A 3 27.02 24.94 10.12
CA ALA A 3 27.18 23.90 9.11
C ALA A 3 27.56 24.59 7.80
N MET A 4 28.73 24.31 7.26
CA MET A 4 29.08 24.73 5.91
C MET A 4 28.15 23.99 4.96
N ILE A 5 27.26 24.75 4.31
CA ILE A 5 26.40 24.20 3.26
C ILE A 5 27.32 23.73 2.13
N ASN A 6 27.31 22.44 1.86
CA ASN A 6 28.02 21.88 0.71
C ASN A 6 27.18 22.16 -0.55
N ILE A 7 27.64 23.11 -1.36
CA ILE A 7 26.96 23.53 -2.59
C ILE A 7 26.68 22.33 -3.50
N GLN A 8 27.58 21.35 -3.52
CA GLN A 8 27.43 20.15 -4.35
C GLN A 8 26.28 19.26 -3.89
N GLU A 9 26.05 19.14 -2.57
CA GLU A 9 24.91 18.42 -2.00
C GLU A 9 23.58 19.16 -2.26
N VAL A 10 23.59 20.49 -2.24
CA VAL A 10 22.40 21.29 -2.59
C VAL A 10 22.03 21.09 -4.06
N ILE A 11 23.00 21.17 -4.97
CA ILE A 11 22.77 20.94 -6.41
C ILE A 11 22.28 19.51 -6.65
N GLU A 12 22.85 18.51 -5.98
CA GLU A 12 22.42 17.11 -6.11
C GLU A 12 20.97 16.93 -5.62
N THR A 13 20.61 17.51 -4.48
CA THR A 13 19.24 17.44 -3.96
C THR A 13 18.24 18.13 -4.90
N ASN A 14 18.61 19.27 -5.46
CA ASN A 14 17.78 19.97 -6.42
C ASN A 14 17.56 19.14 -7.70
N ASN A 15 18.60 18.49 -8.21
CA ASN A 15 18.49 17.59 -9.37
C ASN A 15 17.59 16.38 -9.07
N MET A 16 17.70 15.81 -7.87
CA MET A 16 16.84 14.71 -7.45
C MET A 16 15.35 15.09 -7.49
N ILE A 17 15.03 16.35 -7.12
CA ILE A 17 13.66 16.85 -7.11
C ILE A 17 13.19 17.22 -8.52
N GLU A 18 13.97 18.03 -9.25
CA GLU A 18 13.54 18.60 -10.53
C GLU A 18 13.63 17.64 -11.72
N HIS A 19 14.55 16.67 -11.68
CA HIS A 19 14.85 15.80 -12.82
C HIS A 19 14.62 14.32 -12.55
N ASP A 20 14.80 13.86 -11.30
CA ASP A 20 14.83 12.44 -10.95
C ASP A 20 13.56 11.98 -10.22
N ASN A 21 12.50 12.81 -10.20
CA ASN A 21 11.18 12.52 -9.59
C ASN A 21 11.24 12.17 -8.10
N LEU A 22 12.14 12.80 -7.31
CA LEU A 22 12.06 12.67 -5.86
C LEU A 22 10.82 13.35 -5.34
N ASP A 23 9.99 12.61 -4.63
CA ASP A 23 8.82 13.15 -3.95
C ASP A 23 8.67 12.64 -2.50
N VAL A 24 7.97 13.43 -1.70
CA VAL A 24 7.29 12.92 -0.50
C VAL A 24 5.94 12.43 -0.96
N ARG A 25 5.83 11.11 -1.15
CA ARG A 25 4.65 10.48 -1.70
C ARG A 25 3.42 10.75 -0.85
N THR A 26 3.59 10.80 0.47
CA THR A 26 2.48 11.10 1.37
C THR A 26 2.93 11.60 2.73
N ILE A 27 2.13 12.51 3.30
CA ILE A 27 2.05 12.72 4.75
C ILE A 27 0.73 12.09 5.20
N THR A 28 0.82 11.11 6.11
CA THR A 28 -0.33 10.38 6.63
C THR A 28 -0.44 10.62 8.12
N MET A 29 -1.59 11.13 8.58
CA MET A 29 -1.90 11.21 9.99
C MET A 29 -2.63 9.96 10.44
N GLY A 30 -2.00 9.17 11.31
CA GLY A 30 -2.66 8.08 12.03
C GLY A 30 -3.50 8.65 13.17
N ILE A 31 -4.74 8.18 13.33
CA ILE A 31 -5.66 8.65 14.37
C ILE A 31 -6.36 7.45 15.02
N SER A 32 -6.18 7.29 16.33
CA SER A 32 -6.97 6.34 17.10
C SER A 32 -8.42 6.80 17.20
N LEU A 33 -9.37 5.93 16.89
CA LEU A 33 -10.80 6.19 17.02
C LEU A 33 -11.47 5.34 18.11
N LEU A 34 -10.69 4.68 18.98
CA LEU A 34 -11.23 3.81 20.02
C LEU A 34 -12.14 4.56 20.98
N ASP A 35 -11.81 5.80 21.34
CA ASP A 35 -12.61 6.67 22.21
C ASP A 35 -13.85 7.27 21.50
N CYS A 36 -13.99 7.08 20.19
CA CYS A 36 -15.16 7.50 19.43
C CYS A 36 -16.31 6.50 19.48
N ALA A 37 -16.05 5.27 19.93
CA ALA A 37 -17.07 4.22 20.03
C ALA A 37 -18.22 4.62 20.97
N SER A 38 -19.44 4.24 20.60
CA SER A 38 -20.66 4.51 21.33
C SER A 38 -21.66 3.37 21.08
N ASP A 39 -22.78 3.35 21.74
CA ASP A 39 -23.88 2.43 21.52
C ASP A 39 -24.81 2.82 20.37
N SER A 40 -24.57 3.99 19.77
CA SER A 40 -25.35 4.56 18.67
C SER A 40 -24.47 4.90 17.48
N VAL A 41 -24.82 4.43 16.28
CA VAL A 41 -24.12 4.75 15.01
C VAL A 41 -24.03 6.26 14.81
N GLY A 42 -25.12 7.00 15.03
CA GLY A 42 -25.14 8.46 14.87
C GLY A 42 -24.21 9.17 15.85
N GLN A 43 -24.08 8.69 17.09
CA GLN A 43 -23.15 9.29 18.05
C GLN A 43 -21.69 8.94 17.69
N THR A 44 -21.42 7.70 17.33
CA THR A 44 -20.11 7.26 16.83
C THR A 44 -19.66 8.11 15.63
N CYS A 45 -20.53 8.34 14.65
CA CYS A 45 -20.24 9.21 13.50
C CYS A 45 -19.92 10.67 13.91
N ARG A 46 -20.65 11.23 14.86
CA ARG A 46 -20.36 12.58 15.38
C ARG A 46 -19.00 12.65 16.08
N ASN A 47 -18.69 11.66 16.92
CA ASN A 47 -17.43 11.59 17.65
C ASN A 47 -16.26 11.50 16.66
N ILE A 48 -16.34 10.61 15.67
CA ILE A 48 -15.36 10.43 14.58
C ILE A 48 -15.13 11.75 13.85
N SER A 49 -16.21 12.39 13.37
CA SER A 49 -16.10 13.64 12.62
C SER A 49 -15.47 14.76 13.46
N SER A 50 -15.84 14.88 14.73
CA SER A 50 -15.28 15.88 15.65
C SER A 50 -13.79 15.64 15.90
N LYS A 51 -13.37 14.38 16.14
CA LYS A 51 -11.97 14.05 16.42
C LYS A 51 -11.09 14.26 15.18
N ILE A 52 -11.50 13.78 14.01
CA ILE A 52 -10.75 13.97 12.76
C ILE A 52 -10.63 15.47 12.42
N LEU A 53 -11.72 16.25 12.52
CA LEU A 53 -11.68 17.69 12.26
C LEU A 53 -10.71 18.41 13.21
N LYS A 54 -10.72 18.05 14.49
CA LYS A 54 -9.85 18.65 15.50
C LYS A 54 -8.36 18.37 15.22
N LEU A 55 -8.01 17.12 14.86
CA LEU A 55 -6.62 16.70 14.70
C LEU A 55 -6.08 17.01 13.30
N ALA A 56 -6.84 16.68 12.25
CA ALA A 56 -6.39 16.76 10.86
C ALA A 56 -6.87 18.00 10.11
N GLY A 57 -7.57 18.93 10.75
CA GLY A 57 -8.12 20.11 10.09
C GLY A 57 -7.08 21.00 9.41
N ASN A 58 -5.85 21.01 9.88
CA ASN A 58 -4.73 21.76 9.29
C ASN A 58 -3.75 20.91 8.50
N LEU A 59 -3.94 19.58 8.41
CA LEU A 59 -2.98 18.67 7.79
C LEU A 59 -2.63 19.07 6.35
N SER A 60 -3.64 19.26 5.52
CA SER A 60 -3.46 19.56 4.09
C SER A 60 -2.76 20.89 3.88
N ARG A 61 -3.17 21.93 4.60
CA ARG A 61 -2.53 23.25 4.55
C ARG A 61 -1.08 23.18 4.99
N THR A 62 -0.80 22.55 6.13
CA THR A 62 0.57 22.40 6.66
C THR A 62 1.47 21.68 5.65
N ALA A 63 0.98 20.61 5.03
CA ALA A 63 1.74 19.89 4.00
C ALA A 63 2.03 20.77 2.77
N GLU A 64 1.08 21.59 2.32
CA GLU A 64 1.27 22.52 1.21
C GLU A 64 2.28 23.63 1.53
N ASP A 65 2.24 24.15 2.75
CA ASP A 65 3.17 25.18 3.21
C ASP A 65 4.61 24.61 3.28
N ILE A 66 4.80 23.40 3.82
CA ILE A 66 6.09 22.70 3.86
C ILE A 66 6.59 22.41 2.43
N SER A 67 5.73 21.93 1.55
CA SER A 67 6.08 21.65 0.15
C SER A 67 6.61 22.91 -0.56
N LYS A 68 5.95 24.05 -0.38
CA LYS A 68 6.38 25.33 -0.96
C LYS A 68 7.68 25.85 -0.37
N GLU A 69 7.85 25.72 0.95
CA GLU A 69 9.01 26.25 1.66
C GLU A 69 10.28 25.44 1.36
N PHE A 70 10.17 24.11 1.32
CA PHE A 70 11.31 23.22 1.09
C PHE A 70 11.54 22.90 -0.40
N GLY A 71 10.61 23.27 -1.29
CA GLY A 71 10.68 22.95 -2.70
C GLY A 71 10.50 21.46 -3.01
N VAL A 72 10.10 20.62 -2.03
CA VAL A 72 9.90 19.18 -2.19
C VAL A 72 8.42 18.89 -2.41
N PRO A 73 8.02 18.26 -3.52
CA PRO A 73 6.61 17.91 -3.74
C PRO A 73 6.09 16.97 -2.65
N ILE A 74 4.95 17.33 -2.02
CA ILE A 74 4.18 16.44 -1.15
C ILE A 74 2.90 16.07 -1.88
N VAL A 75 2.91 14.90 -2.50
CA VAL A 75 1.91 14.50 -3.50
C VAL A 75 0.55 14.25 -2.85
N ASN A 76 0.51 13.49 -1.76
CA ASN A 76 -0.73 13.14 -1.08
C ASN A 76 -0.73 13.53 0.41
N LYS A 77 -1.89 13.90 0.90
CA LYS A 77 -2.23 14.09 2.31
C LYS A 77 -3.27 13.03 2.65
N ARG A 78 -3.02 12.23 3.68
CA ARG A 78 -3.83 11.05 4.00
C ARG A 78 -4.12 10.94 5.49
N ILE A 79 -5.15 10.17 5.81
CA ILE A 79 -5.47 9.78 7.18
C ILE A 79 -5.55 8.26 7.22
N SER A 80 -4.96 7.64 8.26
CA SER A 80 -5.20 6.25 8.63
C SER A 80 -5.87 6.20 9.99
N ILE A 81 -6.86 5.33 10.15
CA ILE A 81 -7.64 5.25 11.38
C ILE A 81 -7.65 3.83 11.95
N THR A 82 -7.99 3.71 13.23
CA THR A 82 -8.27 2.41 13.86
C THR A 82 -9.23 1.59 12.99
N PRO A 83 -8.99 0.28 12.80
CA PRO A 83 -9.90 -0.58 12.06
C PRO A 83 -11.35 -0.40 12.49
N ILE A 84 -12.20 0.02 11.55
CA ILE A 84 -13.60 0.38 11.84
C ILE A 84 -14.42 -0.82 12.36
N SER A 85 -13.99 -2.05 12.06
CA SER A 85 -14.64 -3.24 12.66
C SER A 85 -14.59 -3.22 14.19
N LEU A 86 -13.55 -2.63 14.79
CA LEU A 86 -13.41 -2.48 16.23
C LEU A 86 -14.27 -1.34 16.77
N VAL A 87 -14.23 -0.19 16.11
CA VAL A 87 -14.97 1.02 16.55
C VAL A 87 -16.49 0.84 16.41
N GLY A 88 -16.94 0.17 15.34
CA GLY A 88 -18.35 -0.09 15.07
C GLY A 88 -18.94 -1.26 15.88
N ALA A 89 -18.13 -2.04 16.58
CA ALA A 89 -18.57 -3.29 17.24
C ALA A 89 -19.70 -3.09 18.26
N SER A 90 -19.73 -1.96 18.95
CA SER A 90 -20.76 -1.64 19.95
C SER A 90 -22.09 -1.19 19.34
N CYS A 91 -22.06 -0.53 18.17
CA CYS A 91 -23.25 0.15 17.61
C CYS A 91 -23.78 -0.50 16.32
N CYS A 92 -22.91 -1.05 15.45
CA CYS A 92 -23.35 -1.59 14.16
C CYS A 92 -23.97 -2.97 14.30
N LYS A 93 -25.17 -3.11 13.77
CA LYS A 93 -25.96 -4.37 13.77
C LYS A 93 -26.20 -4.89 12.35
N THR A 94 -25.99 -4.06 11.35
CA THR A 94 -26.21 -4.36 9.93
C THR A 94 -25.06 -3.84 9.09
N THR A 95 -24.94 -4.32 7.85
CA THR A 95 -23.98 -3.80 6.87
C THR A 95 -24.23 -2.33 6.55
N ASP A 96 -25.49 -1.86 6.57
CA ASP A 96 -25.86 -0.47 6.29
C ASP A 96 -25.40 0.50 7.39
N ASP A 97 -25.31 0.03 8.63
CA ASP A 97 -24.72 0.82 9.72
C ASP A 97 -23.25 1.12 9.42
N TYR A 98 -22.49 0.14 8.95
CA TYR A 98 -21.11 0.32 8.53
C TYR A 98 -20.99 1.24 7.29
N VAL A 99 -21.87 1.12 6.31
CA VAL A 99 -21.92 2.03 5.15
C VAL A 99 -22.18 3.48 5.59
N THR A 100 -23.00 3.68 6.65
CA THR A 100 -23.24 5.01 7.23
C THR A 100 -21.95 5.60 7.82
N ILE A 101 -21.15 4.79 8.52
CA ILE A 101 -19.84 5.21 9.00
C ILE A 101 -18.90 5.53 7.83
N ALA A 102 -18.88 4.70 6.76
CA ALA A 102 -18.05 4.95 5.57
C ALA A 102 -18.37 6.30 4.92
N ARG A 103 -19.65 6.65 4.77
CA ARG A 103 -20.06 7.96 4.23
C ARG A 103 -19.62 9.11 5.12
N THR A 104 -19.75 8.96 6.44
CA THR A 104 -19.28 9.98 7.39
C THR A 104 -17.77 10.20 7.29
N LEU A 105 -17.00 9.11 7.15
CA LEU A 105 -15.55 9.17 6.95
C LEU A 105 -15.19 9.86 5.63
N ASP A 106 -15.91 9.57 4.55
CA ASP A 106 -15.69 10.18 3.24
C ASP A 106 -15.99 11.70 3.26
N GLU A 107 -17.10 12.09 3.89
CA GLU A 107 -17.48 13.48 4.06
C GLU A 107 -16.44 14.27 4.87
N ILE A 108 -15.96 13.73 5.99
CA ILE A 108 -14.96 14.41 6.80
C ILE A 108 -13.59 14.45 6.11
N ALA A 109 -13.20 13.40 5.39
CA ALA A 109 -12.00 13.38 4.56
C ALA A 109 -12.03 14.51 3.51
N GLY A 110 -13.17 14.72 2.85
CA GLY A 110 -13.39 15.86 1.95
C GLY A 110 -13.28 17.21 2.64
N LYS A 111 -13.87 17.36 3.85
CA LYS A 111 -13.82 18.61 4.63
C LYS A 111 -12.41 19.01 5.07
N VAL A 112 -11.58 18.04 5.47
CA VAL A 112 -10.18 18.31 5.87
C VAL A 112 -9.22 18.32 4.67
N GLY A 113 -9.72 18.06 3.46
CA GLY A 113 -8.98 18.19 2.21
C GLY A 113 -7.94 17.08 1.98
N VAL A 114 -8.11 15.89 2.57
CA VAL A 114 -7.21 14.76 2.33
C VAL A 114 -7.61 13.98 1.08
N ASN A 115 -6.62 13.38 0.42
CA ASN A 115 -6.84 12.60 -0.81
C ASN A 115 -7.50 11.27 -0.51
N PHE A 116 -7.06 10.58 0.55
CA PHE A 116 -7.54 9.25 0.95
C PHE A 116 -7.62 9.10 2.46
N LEU A 117 -8.50 8.21 2.88
CA LEU A 117 -8.65 7.77 4.27
C LEU A 117 -8.72 6.24 4.32
N GLY A 118 -7.73 5.62 4.97
CA GLY A 118 -7.64 4.18 5.18
C GLY A 118 -8.03 3.77 6.59
N GLY A 119 -8.42 2.50 6.76
CA GLY A 119 -8.86 1.95 8.05
C GLY A 119 -10.33 1.54 8.06
N TYR A 120 -11.03 1.61 6.93
CA TYR A 120 -12.30 0.88 6.79
C TYR A 120 -11.99 -0.62 6.68
N SER A 121 -11.52 -1.19 7.78
CA SER A 121 -10.71 -2.41 7.79
C SER A 121 -11.13 -3.37 8.89
N ALA A 122 -10.74 -4.66 8.71
CA ALA A 122 -10.89 -5.71 9.70
C ALA A 122 -9.59 -6.54 9.80
N VAL A 123 -9.23 -6.95 11.02
CA VAL A 123 -8.07 -7.81 11.29
C VAL A 123 -8.57 -9.17 11.73
N VAL A 124 -8.60 -10.15 10.82
CA VAL A 124 -9.24 -11.45 11.00
C VAL A 124 -8.29 -12.64 10.87
N SER A 125 -7.00 -12.40 11.05
CA SER A 125 -5.95 -13.42 10.85
C SER A 125 -6.11 -14.67 11.74
N LYS A 126 -6.72 -14.52 12.93
CA LYS A 126 -6.95 -15.65 13.85
C LYS A 126 -8.41 -16.07 13.94
N GLY A 127 -9.32 -15.17 13.81
CA GLY A 127 -10.76 -15.40 13.87
C GLY A 127 -11.51 -14.18 13.37
N MET A 128 -12.80 -14.31 13.13
CA MET A 128 -13.67 -13.27 12.62
C MET A 128 -14.87 -13.14 13.56
N THR A 129 -15.04 -11.94 14.13
CA THR A 129 -16.20 -11.61 14.96
C THR A 129 -17.42 -11.30 14.07
N GLN A 130 -18.60 -11.18 14.67
CA GLN A 130 -19.78 -10.71 13.96
C GLN A 130 -19.57 -9.30 13.37
N SER A 131 -18.92 -8.44 14.12
CA SER A 131 -18.56 -7.08 13.70
C SER A 131 -17.66 -7.06 12.47
N ASP A 132 -16.61 -7.89 12.47
CA ASP A 132 -15.70 -8.02 11.33
C ASP A 132 -16.45 -8.51 10.08
N ARG A 133 -17.31 -9.52 10.23
CA ARG A 133 -18.12 -10.05 9.14
C ARG A 133 -19.03 -8.98 8.54
N LEU A 134 -19.76 -8.23 9.36
CA LEU A 134 -20.66 -7.16 8.90
C LEU A 134 -19.90 -6.06 8.17
N LEU A 135 -18.72 -5.66 8.69
CA LEU A 135 -17.86 -4.70 8.00
C LEU A 135 -17.40 -5.25 6.65
N ILE A 136 -16.87 -6.47 6.59
CA ILE A 136 -16.35 -7.08 5.35
C ILE A 136 -17.48 -7.17 4.31
N GLU A 137 -18.67 -7.63 4.71
CA GLU A 137 -19.84 -7.72 3.82
C GLU A 137 -20.35 -6.35 3.35
N SER A 138 -20.06 -5.26 4.09
CA SER A 138 -20.39 -3.88 3.71
C SER A 138 -19.43 -3.25 2.70
N ILE A 139 -18.21 -3.78 2.55
CA ILE A 139 -17.13 -3.20 1.71
C ILE A 139 -17.60 -2.88 0.29
N PRO A 140 -18.29 -3.78 -0.44
CA PRO A 140 -18.70 -3.49 -1.81
C PRO A 140 -19.55 -2.22 -1.93
N LYS A 141 -20.54 -2.09 -1.06
CA LYS A 141 -21.44 -0.92 -1.05
C LYS A 141 -20.74 0.34 -0.55
N ALA A 142 -19.87 0.22 0.46
CA ALA A 142 -19.09 1.33 0.99
C ALA A 142 -18.16 1.92 -0.08
N LEU A 143 -17.37 1.08 -0.76
CA LEU A 143 -16.43 1.54 -1.79
C LEU A 143 -17.12 2.03 -3.08
N ALA A 144 -18.31 1.54 -3.38
CA ALA A 144 -19.10 2.01 -4.51
C ALA A 144 -19.70 3.42 -4.26
N CYS A 145 -20.03 3.77 -3.00
CA CYS A 145 -20.69 5.03 -2.66
C CYS A 145 -19.77 6.08 -2.03
N THR A 146 -18.46 5.83 -1.96
CA THR A 146 -17.45 6.76 -1.42
C THR A 146 -16.31 6.98 -2.41
N GLU A 147 -15.65 8.14 -2.31
CA GLU A 147 -14.55 8.49 -3.21
C GLU A 147 -13.17 8.22 -2.56
N ARG A 148 -12.99 8.62 -1.30
CA ARG A 148 -11.70 8.67 -0.61
C ARG A 148 -11.41 7.50 0.31
N ILE A 149 -12.43 6.68 0.59
CA ILE A 149 -12.30 5.58 1.54
C ILE A 149 -11.55 4.41 0.93
N CYS A 150 -10.54 3.92 1.66
CA CYS A 150 -9.81 2.71 1.35
C CYS A 150 -10.06 1.65 2.43
N SER A 151 -10.08 0.40 1.99
CA SER A 151 -10.39 -0.75 2.84
C SER A 151 -9.31 -1.81 2.77
N SER A 152 -9.08 -2.49 3.90
CA SER A 152 -8.19 -3.64 3.95
C SER A 152 -8.70 -4.72 4.89
N VAL A 153 -8.36 -5.97 4.58
CA VAL A 153 -8.67 -7.11 5.44
C VAL A 153 -7.41 -7.93 5.64
N ASN A 154 -6.92 -8.03 6.88
CA ASN A 154 -5.76 -8.84 7.22
C ASN A 154 -6.19 -10.28 7.56
N VAL A 155 -5.98 -11.22 6.62
CA VAL A 155 -6.47 -12.59 6.70
C VAL A 155 -5.48 -13.59 7.29
N GLY A 156 -4.23 -13.20 7.48
CA GLY A 156 -3.19 -14.12 7.94
C GLY A 156 -2.03 -13.43 8.63
N SER A 157 -1.25 -14.23 9.35
CA SER A 157 0.05 -13.82 9.86
C SER A 157 0.95 -15.03 10.11
N THR A 158 2.26 -14.78 10.20
CA THR A 158 3.24 -15.82 10.56
C THR A 158 2.89 -16.48 11.91
N LYS A 159 2.33 -15.73 12.87
CA LYS A 159 1.99 -16.25 14.20
C LYS A 159 0.67 -17.02 14.24
N THR A 160 -0.28 -16.71 13.37
CA THR A 160 -1.64 -17.24 13.46
C THR A 160 -1.99 -18.21 12.34
N GLY A 161 -1.21 -18.27 11.27
CA GLY A 161 -1.58 -18.96 10.04
C GLY A 161 -2.51 -18.13 9.16
N ILE A 162 -3.24 -18.79 8.26
CA ILE A 162 -4.14 -18.16 7.30
C ILE A 162 -5.58 -18.55 7.62
N ASN A 163 -6.45 -17.57 7.74
CA ASN A 163 -7.89 -17.76 7.93
C ASN A 163 -8.56 -18.01 6.55
N MET A 164 -8.74 -19.27 6.17
CA MET A 164 -9.29 -19.66 4.87
C MET A 164 -10.77 -19.26 4.70
N ASP A 165 -11.52 -19.14 5.79
CA ASP A 165 -12.90 -18.64 5.74
C ASP A 165 -12.93 -17.16 5.30
N ALA A 166 -12.00 -16.36 5.84
CA ALA A 166 -11.84 -14.97 5.43
C ALA A 166 -11.30 -14.86 3.99
N VAL A 167 -10.33 -15.70 3.60
CA VAL A 167 -9.79 -15.75 2.24
C VAL A 167 -10.91 -16.04 1.22
N ARG A 168 -11.74 -17.04 1.48
CA ARG A 168 -12.88 -17.34 0.60
C ARG A 168 -13.85 -16.16 0.51
N LEU A 169 -14.22 -15.59 1.66
CA LEU A 169 -15.11 -14.44 1.70
C LEU A 169 -14.54 -13.26 0.90
N MET A 170 -13.24 -13.00 0.99
CA MET A 170 -12.62 -11.88 0.27
C MET A 170 -12.67 -12.04 -1.25
N GLY A 171 -12.53 -13.24 -1.81
CA GLY A 171 -12.74 -13.47 -3.24
C GLY A 171 -14.15 -13.09 -3.69
N GLU A 172 -15.18 -13.45 -2.89
CA GLU A 172 -16.57 -13.06 -3.16
C GLU A 172 -16.76 -11.53 -3.04
N ILE A 173 -16.17 -10.89 -2.02
CA ILE A 173 -16.23 -9.43 -1.79
C ILE A 173 -15.59 -8.67 -2.94
N ILE A 174 -14.42 -9.08 -3.41
CA ILE A 174 -13.74 -8.47 -4.57
C ILE A 174 -14.62 -8.55 -5.82
N LYS A 175 -15.22 -9.71 -6.11
CA LYS A 175 -16.16 -9.87 -7.23
C LYS A 175 -17.37 -8.94 -7.11
N LYS A 176 -17.97 -8.85 -5.93
CA LYS A 176 -19.12 -7.97 -5.66
C LYS A 176 -18.72 -6.49 -5.81
N THR A 177 -17.52 -6.11 -5.31
CA THR A 177 -17.01 -4.75 -5.43
C THR A 177 -16.79 -4.37 -6.89
N ALA A 178 -16.18 -5.27 -7.68
CA ALA A 178 -15.99 -5.08 -9.10
C ALA A 178 -17.33 -4.89 -9.84
N ALA A 179 -18.32 -5.71 -9.55
CA ALA A 179 -19.64 -5.63 -10.17
C ALA A 179 -20.37 -4.32 -9.81
N LEU A 180 -20.31 -3.86 -8.54
CA LEU A 180 -20.94 -2.60 -8.12
C LEU A 180 -20.27 -1.34 -8.64
N THR A 181 -19.06 -1.45 -9.18
CA THR A 181 -18.29 -0.33 -9.76
C THR A 181 -17.92 -0.59 -11.23
N ALA A 182 -18.68 -1.44 -11.90
CA ALA A 182 -18.46 -1.82 -13.30
C ALA A 182 -18.55 -0.63 -14.28
N ASP A 183 -19.37 0.37 -13.95
CA ASP A 183 -19.52 1.62 -14.66
C ASP A 183 -18.26 2.51 -14.65
N ARG A 184 -17.30 2.20 -13.78
CA ARG A 184 -16.02 2.90 -13.58
C ARG A 184 -14.86 1.91 -13.60
N ASP A 185 -14.82 1.00 -14.57
CA ASP A 185 -13.77 0.00 -14.75
C ASP A 185 -13.43 -0.81 -13.47
N SER A 186 -14.44 -1.12 -12.66
CA SER A 186 -14.28 -1.85 -11.39
C SER A 186 -13.34 -1.16 -10.38
N CYS A 187 -13.24 0.18 -10.44
CA CYS A 187 -12.30 0.99 -9.65
C CYS A 187 -12.45 0.85 -8.13
N GLY A 188 -13.59 0.36 -7.62
CA GLY A 188 -13.74 0.04 -6.20
C GLY A 188 -12.70 -0.94 -5.70
N CYS A 189 -12.26 -1.88 -6.55
CA CYS A 189 -11.24 -2.86 -6.20
C CYS A 189 -9.83 -2.23 -6.07
N SER A 190 -9.53 -1.11 -6.72
CA SER A 190 -8.26 -0.39 -6.54
C SER A 190 -8.08 0.19 -5.12
N LYS A 191 -9.19 0.33 -4.37
CA LYS A 191 -9.25 0.82 -3.00
C LYS A 191 -9.37 -0.29 -1.95
N LEU A 192 -9.27 -1.56 -2.36
CA LEU A 192 -9.42 -2.75 -1.50
C LEU A 192 -8.16 -3.61 -1.54
N VAL A 193 -7.59 -3.91 -0.38
CA VAL A 193 -6.41 -4.76 -0.24
C VAL A 193 -6.66 -5.89 0.75
N VAL A 194 -6.24 -7.10 0.40
CA VAL A 194 -6.18 -8.23 1.33
C VAL A 194 -4.73 -8.42 1.77
N LEU A 195 -4.51 -8.51 3.09
CA LEU A 195 -3.17 -8.49 3.68
C LEU A 195 -2.88 -9.77 4.47
N CYS A 196 -1.60 -10.11 4.53
CA CYS A 196 -1.00 -10.99 5.52
C CYS A 196 0.17 -10.28 6.20
N ASN A 197 0.30 -10.39 7.53
CA ASN A 197 1.30 -9.66 8.33
C ASN A 197 1.25 -8.14 8.12
N ALA A 198 0.06 -7.55 8.10
CA ALA A 198 -0.11 -6.12 7.93
C ALA A 198 0.61 -5.33 9.04
N PRO A 199 1.42 -4.29 8.72
CA PRO A 199 1.98 -3.39 9.71
C PRO A 199 0.92 -2.42 10.23
N ASP A 200 1.07 -2.01 11.48
CA ASP A 200 0.13 -1.13 12.18
C ASP A 200 0.34 0.36 11.88
N ASP A 201 1.49 0.71 11.29
CA ASP A 201 2.00 2.08 11.10
C ASP A 201 2.15 2.48 9.61
N ASN A 202 1.52 1.78 8.70
CA ASN A 202 1.68 1.98 7.25
C ASN A 202 1.12 3.33 6.78
N PRO A 203 1.93 4.26 6.21
CA PRO A 203 1.45 5.52 5.65
C PRO A 203 0.90 5.41 4.23
N PHE A 204 1.19 4.30 3.53
CA PHE A 204 0.72 4.09 2.16
C PHE A 204 -0.70 3.53 2.13
N MET A 205 -1.54 4.18 1.33
CA MET A 205 -2.98 3.92 1.27
C MET A 205 -3.30 2.56 0.64
N ALA A 206 -4.52 2.28 0.43
CA ALA A 206 -5.15 1.01 0.15
C ALA A 206 -5.07 0.01 1.32
N GLY A 207 -3.89 -0.31 1.86
CA GLY A 207 -3.74 -1.21 3.01
C GLY A 207 -3.63 -0.54 4.37
N ALA A 208 -3.51 0.78 4.42
CA ALA A 208 -3.23 1.50 5.66
C ALA A 208 -4.38 1.41 6.69
N PHE A 209 -3.99 1.25 7.95
CA PHE A 209 -4.82 1.48 9.12
C PHE A 209 -3.93 1.92 10.29
N HIS A 210 -4.53 2.44 11.34
CA HIS A 210 -3.84 2.84 12.56
C HIS A 210 -4.01 1.75 13.61
N GLY A 211 -2.91 1.14 14.03
CA GLY A 211 -2.92 0.03 14.98
C GLY A 211 -3.45 0.42 16.36
N VAL A 212 -3.99 -0.55 17.07
CA VAL A 212 -4.57 -0.32 18.40
C VAL A 212 -3.53 -0.03 19.48
N THR A 213 -2.25 -0.32 19.23
CA THR A 213 -1.12 -0.07 20.14
C THR A 213 -0.39 1.23 19.80
N GLU A 214 -0.78 1.91 18.73
CA GLU A 214 -0.22 3.19 18.32
C GLU A 214 -0.69 4.35 19.23
N ALA A 215 -0.02 5.50 19.12
CA ALA A 215 -0.39 6.72 19.82
C ALA A 215 -1.80 7.22 19.42
N ASP A 216 -2.40 8.10 20.21
CA ASP A 216 -3.72 8.68 19.89
C ASP A 216 -3.75 9.41 18.55
N ALA A 217 -2.63 10.08 18.20
CA ALA A 217 -2.38 10.59 16.85
C ALA A 217 -0.87 10.57 16.56
N ILE A 218 -0.50 10.33 15.29
CA ILE A 218 0.89 10.22 14.85
C ILE A 218 1.05 10.70 13.40
N ILE A 219 2.21 11.25 13.04
CA ILE A 219 2.54 11.62 11.67
C ILE A 219 3.50 10.58 11.10
N ASN A 220 3.09 9.92 10.04
CA ASN A 220 3.93 9.01 9.24
C ASN A 220 4.16 9.60 7.84
N VAL A 221 5.36 9.45 7.31
CA VAL A 221 5.72 10.00 5.99
C VAL A 221 6.19 8.88 5.08
N GLY A 222 5.64 8.83 3.90
CA GLY A 222 6.10 7.96 2.83
C GLY A 222 6.92 8.76 1.81
N VAL A 223 8.15 8.32 1.53
CA VAL A 223 9.01 8.90 0.51
C VAL A 223 9.25 7.91 -0.61
N SER A 224 9.39 8.43 -1.83
CA SER A 224 9.63 7.63 -3.01
C SER A 224 10.66 8.29 -3.92
N GLY A 225 11.19 7.53 -4.83
CA GLY A 225 12.16 8.02 -5.81
C GLY A 225 12.79 6.89 -6.63
N PRO A 226 11.97 6.05 -7.33
CA PRO A 226 12.51 5.08 -8.29
C PRO A 226 13.40 5.75 -9.32
N GLY A 227 12.99 6.91 -9.86
CA GLY A 227 13.76 7.68 -10.81
C GLY A 227 15.14 8.10 -10.29
N VAL A 228 15.22 8.50 -9.02
CA VAL A 228 16.51 8.85 -8.37
C VAL A 228 17.47 7.66 -8.33
N VAL A 229 16.95 6.49 -7.96
CA VAL A 229 17.75 5.25 -7.92
C VAL A 229 18.16 4.83 -9.33
N LYS A 230 17.24 4.87 -10.31
CA LYS A 230 17.51 4.58 -11.71
C LYS A 230 18.65 5.47 -12.25
N TYR A 231 18.52 6.77 -12.10
CA TYR A 231 19.54 7.73 -12.57
C TYR A 231 20.91 7.52 -11.90
N ALA A 232 20.93 7.18 -10.61
CA ALA A 232 22.17 6.86 -9.92
C ALA A 232 22.83 5.59 -10.49
N LEU A 233 22.04 4.58 -10.87
CA LEU A 233 22.53 3.32 -11.45
C LEU A 233 23.02 3.50 -12.89
N GLU A 234 22.41 4.36 -13.70
CA GLU A 234 22.90 4.69 -15.05
C GLU A 234 24.37 5.11 -15.04
N LYS A 235 24.80 5.85 -14.02
CA LYS A 235 26.19 6.33 -13.88
C LYS A 235 27.19 5.21 -13.57
N VAL A 236 26.72 4.06 -13.11
CA VAL A 236 27.55 2.92 -12.73
C VAL A 236 27.25 1.67 -13.55
N ARG A 237 26.58 1.83 -14.71
CA ARG A 237 26.25 0.75 -15.64
C ARG A 237 27.49 -0.07 -15.99
N GLY A 238 27.38 -1.40 -15.92
CA GLY A 238 28.47 -2.32 -16.20
C GLY A 238 29.54 -2.46 -15.09
N LYS A 239 29.34 -1.79 -13.94
CA LYS A 239 30.19 -2.01 -12.76
C LYS A 239 29.78 -3.26 -11.99
N SER A 240 30.61 -3.66 -11.02
CA SER A 240 30.34 -4.85 -10.18
C SER A 240 29.12 -4.66 -9.27
N PHE A 241 28.56 -5.77 -8.77
CA PHE A 241 27.45 -5.73 -7.83
C PHE A 241 27.76 -4.96 -6.54
N GLU A 242 29.02 -4.97 -6.07
CA GLU A 242 29.42 -4.18 -4.90
C GLU A 242 29.21 -2.68 -5.13
N VAL A 243 29.59 -2.20 -6.33
CA VAL A 243 29.40 -0.80 -6.71
C VAL A 243 27.91 -0.46 -6.83
N LEU A 244 27.11 -1.36 -7.44
CA LEU A 244 25.65 -1.19 -7.51
C LEU A 244 25.03 -1.11 -6.11
N CYS A 245 25.35 -2.05 -5.23
CA CYS A 245 24.84 -2.08 -3.86
C CYS A 245 25.16 -0.80 -3.08
N GLU A 246 26.40 -0.34 -3.14
CA GLU A 246 26.80 0.91 -2.48
C GLU A 246 26.09 2.13 -3.07
N THR A 247 25.85 2.15 -4.38
CA THR A 247 25.13 3.25 -5.05
C THR A 247 23.68 3.29 -4.59
N ILE A 248 22.96 2.16 -4.62
CA ILE A 248 21.56 2.06 -4.17
C ILE A 248 21.45 2.49 -2.70
N LYS A 249 22.31 1.96 -1.85
CA LYS A 249 22.31 2.25 -0.41
C LYS A 249 22.53 3.74 -0.12
N LYS A 250 23.49 4.38 -0.77
CA LYS A 250 23.77 5.82 -0.62
C LYS A 250 22.60 6.68 -1.13
N THR A 251 21.98 6.29 -2.22
CA THR A 251 20.82 6.98 -2.78
C THR A 251 19.62 6.87 -1.84
N ALA A 252 19.31 5.67 -1.36
CA ALA A 252 18.25 5.43 -0.39
C ALA A 252 18.46 6.22 0.91
N PHE A 253 19.70 6.31 1.39
CA PHE A 253 20.04 7.16 2.53
C PHE A 253 19.63 8.62 2.32
N LYS A 254 19.96 9.21 1.16
CA LYS A 254 19.62 10.60 0.84
C LYS A 254 18.12 10.83 0.76
N ILE A 255 17.39 9.95 0.06
CA ILE A 255 15.93 10.01 -0.06
C ILE A 255 15.30 9.98 1.35
N THR A 256 15.74 9.07 2.21
CA THR A 256 15.21 8.96 3.59
C THR A 256 15.45 10.23 4.41
N ARG A 257 16.61 10.88 4.25
CA ARG A 257 16.91 12.14 4.96
C ARG A 257 15.98 13.27 4.57
N VAL A 258 15.58 13.36 3.30
CA VAL A 258 14.56 14.33 2.86
C VAL A 258 13.22 14.06 3.53
N GLY A 259 12.79 12.80 3.56
CA GLY A 259 11.56 12.40 4.25
C GLY A 259 11.57 12.73 5.75
N GLN A 260 12.70 12.51 6.42
CA GLN A 260 12.84 12.83 7.84
C GLN A 260 12.70 14.34 8.10
N LEU A 261 13.29 15.17 7.26
CA LEU A 261 13.17 16.63 7.37
C LEU A 261 11.69 17.06 7.30
N VAL A 262 10.98 16.58 6.28
CA VAL A 262 9.55 16.88 6.11
C VAL A 262 8.70 16.35 7.26
N ALA A 263 9.00 15.14 7.76
CA ALA A 263 8.26 14.52 8.86
C ALA A 263 8.41 15.29 10.17
N GLN A 264 9.64 15.73 10.49
CA GLN A 264 9.92 16.53 11.69
C GLN A 264 9.20 17.87 11.64
N GLU A 265 9.29 18.58 10.52
CA GLU A 265 8.62 19.86 10.33
C GLU A 265 7.09 19.74 10.42
N ALA A 266 6.52 18.71 9.81
CA ALA A 266 5.08 18.43 9.90
C ALA A 266 4.65 18.13 11.35
N SER A 267 5.45 17.35 12.08
CA SER A 267 5.23 17.03 13.49
C SER A 267 5.24 18.31 14.36
N GLU A 268 6.23 19.18 14.18
CA GLU A 268 6.35 20.44 14.94
C GLU A 268 5.19 21.39 14.66
N ARG A 269 4.84 21.62 13.38
CA ARG A 269 3.75 22.53 13.01
C ARG A 269 2.37 22.05 13.43
N LEU A 270 2.14 20.75 13.40
CA LEU A 270 0.86 20.16 13.79
C LEU A 270 0.76 19.84 15.29
N GLY A 271 1.88 19.84 16.00
CA GLY A 271 1.92 19.45 17.43
C GLY A 271 1.56 17.96 17.64
N ILE A 272 1.80 17.11 16.63
CA ILE A 272 1.52 15.67 16.65
C ILE A 272 2.84 14.91 16.58
N PRO A 273 3.05 13.87 17.41
CA PRO A 273 4.30 13.10 17.40
C PRO A 273 4.65 12.54 16.02
N PHE A 274 5.95 12.54 15.72
CA PHE A 274 6.48 11.86 14.55
C PHE A 274 6.60 10.36 14.83
N GLY A 275 6.08 9.54 13.91
CA GLY A 275 6.10 8.08 13.94
C GLY A 275 7.22 7.52 13.08
N ILE A 276 6.90 7.16 11.83
CA ILE A 276 7.86 6.49 10.94
C ILE A 276 8.03 7.21 9.60
N ILE A 277 9.16 6.87 8.96
CA ILE A 277 9.40 7.10 7.55
C ILE A 277 9.30 5.75 6.83
N ASP A 278 8.42 5.69 5.86
CA ASP A 278 8.37 4.57 4.92
C ASP A 278 9.13 4.96 3.65
N LEU A 279 10.30 4.36 3.44
CA LEU A 279 11.05 4.47 2.20
C LEU A 279 10.61 3.37 1.27
N SER A 280 9.57 3.61 0.51
CA SER A 280 9.08 2.69 -0.52
C SER A 280 9.34 3.27 -1.90
N LEU A 281 10.11 2.54 -2.71
CA LEU A 281 10.23 2.84 -4.14
C LEU A 281 8.89 2.51 -4.80
N ALA A 282 7.95 3.42 -4.68
CA ALA A 282 6.61 3.33 -5.23
C ALA A 282 6.59 4.10 -6.56
N PRO A 283 6.54 3.42 -7.70
CA PRO A 283 6.60 4.05 -9.02
C PRO A 283 5.35 4.90 -9.31
N THR A 284 5.43 5.68 -10.37
CA THR A 284 4.29 6.35 -10.99
C THR A 284 4.28 6.03 -12.50
N PRO A 285 3.17 6.28 -13.20
CA PRO A 285 3.12 6.14 -14.66
C PRO A 285 4.04 7.14 -15.41
N ALA A 286 4.69 8.04 -14.70
CA ALA A 286 5.62 9.00 -15.31
C ALA A 286 6.86 8.28 -15.87
N VAL A 287 7.30 8.73 -17.05
CA VAL A 287 8.50 8.18 -17.70
C VAL A 287 9.73 8.38 -16.79
N GLY A 288 10.45 7.28 -16.55
CA GLY A 288 11.65 7.28 -15.73
C GLY A 288 11.43 7.04 -14.23
N ASP A 289 10.18 7.01 -13.75
CA ASP A 289 9.83 6.70 -12.36
C ASP A 289 9.33 5.25 -12.23
N SER A 290 10.19 4.28 -12.56
CA SER A 290 9.85 2.87 -12.70
C SER A 290 10.81 1.95 -11.95
N VAL A 291 10.28 1.01 -11.17
CA VAL A 291 11.07 -0.07 -10.54
C VAL A 291 11.52 -1.08 -11.60
N ALA A 292 10.72 -1.34 -12.63
CA ALA A 292 11.13 -2.19 -13.73
C ALA A 292 12.36 -1.62 -14.48
N ASP A 293 12.42 -0.29 -14.65
CA ASP A 293 13.60 0.36 -15.24
C ASP A 293 14.84 0.18 -14.36
N ILE A 294 14.70 0.27 -13.02
CA ILE A 294 15.82 -0.02 -12.10
C ILE A 294 16.33 -1.45 -12.32
N LEU A 295 15.43 -2.43 -12.48
CA LEU A 295 15.81 -3.81 -12.74
C LEU A 295 16.55 -3.96 -14.08
N CYS A 296 16.18 -3.17 -15.09
CA CYS A 296 16.91 -3.11 -16.36
C CYS A 296 18.32 -2.50 -16.18
N GLU A 297 18.47 -1.43 -15.38
CA GLU A 297 19.79 -0.87 -15.07
C GLU A 297 20.69 -1.82 -14.28
N ILE A 298 20.11 -2.73 -13.48
CA ILE A 298 20.86 -3.81 -12.81
C ILE A 298 21.41 -4.84 -13.82
N GLY A 299 20.82 -4.89 -15.02
CA GLY A 299 21.32 -5.73 -16.12
C GLY A 299 20.31 -6.72 -16.71
N LEU A 300 19.02 -6.55 -16.43
CA LEU A 300 17.96 -7.34 -17.07
C LEU A 300 17.51 -6.67 -18.37
N GLU A 301 17.20 -7.47 -19.39
CA GLU A 301 16.60 -6.95 -20.62
C GLU A 301 15.19 -6.39 -20.36
N LYS A 302 14.43 -7.08 -19.50
CA LYS A 302 13.06 -6.69 -19.12
C LYS A 302 12.69 -7.30 -17.76
N ALA A 303 11.85 -6.62 -17.00
CA ALA A 303 11.22 -7.20 -15.81
C ALA A 303 10.43 -8.47 -16.19
N GLY A 304 10.58 -9.53 -15.39
CA GLY A 304 10.02 -10.86 -15.70
C GLY A 304 11.07 -11.85 -16.24
N ALA A 305 12.17 -11.41 -16.85
CA ALA A 305 13.26 -12.26 -17.29
C ALA A 305 13.86 -13.10 -16.15
N PRO A 306 14.51 -14.27 -16.44
CA PRO A 306 15.28 -14.97 -15.43
C PRO A 306 16.30 -14.03 -14.76
N GLY A 307 16.38 -14.07 -13.41
CA GLY A 307 17.18 -13.13 -12.62
C GLY A 307 16.38 -11.99 -11.97
N THR A 308 15.15 -11.70 -12.42
CA THR A 308 14.34 -10.59 -11.89
C THR A 308 14.13 -10.69 -10.37
N THR A 309 13.79 -11.87 -9.84
CA THR A 309 13.60 -12.07 -8.39
C THR A 309 14.91 -11.81 -7.61
N ALA A 310 16.07 -12.23 -8.15
CA ALA A 310 17.37 -11.98 -7.52
C ALA A 310 17.74 -10.47 -7.55
N ALA A 311 17.53 -9.80 -8.67
CA ALA A 311 17.77 -8.36 -8.79
C ALA A 311 16.86 -7.56 -7.86
N LEU A 312 15.57 -7.95 -7.75
CA LEU A 312 14.63 -7.33 -6.83
C LEU A 312 15.01 -7.56 -5.36
N ALA A 313 15.50 -8.77 -5.02
CA ALA A 313 15.99 -9.05 -3.66
C ALA A 313 17.18 -8.15 -3.30
N LEU A 314 18.14 -7.98 -4.22
CA LEU A 314 19.26 -7.06 -4.06
C LEU A 314 18.76 -5.62 -3.85
N LEU A 315 17.89 -5.14 -4.74
CA LEU A 315 17.33 -3.79 -4.67
C LEU A 315 16.65 -3.54 -3.32
N ASN A 316 15.74 -4.42 -2.94
CA ASN A 316 14.95 -4.31 -1.71
C ASN A 316 15.83 -4.27 -0.45
N ASP A 317 16.84 -5.15 -0.38
CA ASP A 317 17.80 -5.20 0.73
C ASP A 317 18.64 -3.91 0.84
N GLN A 318 19.16 -3.42 -0.28
CA GLN A 318 20.00 -2.21 -0.26
C GLN A 318 19.20 -0.94 0.05
N VAL A 319 17.95 -0.85 -0.42
CA VAL A 319 17.03 0.25 -0.07
C VAL A 319 16.78 0.26 1.45
N LYS A 320 16.45 -0.89 2.05
CA LYS A 320 16.26 -1.00 3.51
C LYS A 320 17.51 -0.64 4.29
N LYS A 321 18.67 -1.11 3.88
CA LYS A 321 19.96 -0.77 4.51
C LYS A 321 20.24 0.73 4.48
N GLY A 322 20.01 1.37 3.34
CA GLY A 322 20.15 2.83 3.20
C GLY A 322 19.20 3.61 4.10
N GLY A 323 17.93 3.18 4.17
CA GLY A 323 16.93 3.77 5.05
C GLY A 323 17.32 3.69 6.52
N VAL A 324 17.63 2.50 7.04
CA VAL A 324 18.02 2.29 8.44
C VAL A 324 19.29 3.06 8.83
N MET A 325 20.24 3.23 7.89
CA MET A 325 21.42 4.06 8.12
C MET A 325 21.09 5.56 8.21
N ALA A 326 20.02 6.02 7.58
CA ALA A 326 19.62 7.42 7.56
C ALA A 326 18.77 7.82 8.75
N SER A 327 17.94 6.94 9.26
CA SER A 327 16.97 7.22 10.32
C SER A 327 16.67 5.98 11.16
N SER A 328 16.51 6.16 12.48
CA SER A 328 15.98 5.15 13.39
C SER A 328 14.45 5.01 13.32
N TYR A 329 13.78 5.85 12.53
CA TYR A 329 12.32 5.90 12.39
C TYR A 329 11.83 5.18 11.14
N VAL A 330 12.64 4.33 10.51
CA VAL A 330 12.22 3.56 9.32
C VAL A 330 11.23 2.47 9.73
N GLY A 331 10.10 2.43 9.05
CA GLY A 331 9.02 1.48 9.35
C GLY A 331 8.10 1.25 8.12
N GLY A 332 6.87 0.84 8.40
CA GLY A 332 5.86 0.59 7.37
C GLY A 332 6.21 -0.55 6.42
N LEU A 333 6.09 -0.28 5.13
CA LEU A 333 6.33 -1.24 4.05
C LEU A 333 7.69 -1.08 3.37
N SER A 334 8.57 -0.22 3.87
CA SER A 334 9.87 0.16 3.27
C SER A 334 10.51 -0.89 2.34
N GLY A 335 10.91 -0.47 1.13
CA GLY A 335 11.54 -1.32 0.12
C GLY A 335 11.09 -1.01 -1.31
N ALA A 336 11.03 -2.01 -2.17
CA ALA A 336 10.62 -1.85 -3.57
C ALA A 336 9.20 -2.37 -3.80
N PHE A 337 8.31 -1.52 -4.35
CA PHE A 337 6.96 -1.88 -4.79
C PHE A 337 6.99 -2.34 -6.25
N ILE A 338 6.05 -3.20 -6.60
CA ILE A 338 5.91 -3.75 -7.95
C ILE A 338 4.45 -3.68 -8.45
N PRO A 339 3.75 -2.53 -8.33
CA PRO A 339 2.40 -2.39 -8.86
C PRO A 339 2.44 -2.41 -10.38
N VAL A 340 1.52 -3.16 -11.00
CA VAL A 340 1.55 -3.28 -12.48
C VAL A 340 1.03 -2.00 -13.14
N SER A 341 -0.07 -1.41 -12.66
CA SER A 341 -0.67 -0.25 -13.34
C SER A 341 0.05 1.08 -13.09
N GLU A 342 0.84 1.15 -12.03
CA GLU A 342 1.52 2.38 -11.60
C GLU A 342 2.97 2.48 -12.11
N ASP A 343 3.45 1.47 -12.86
CA ASP A 343 4.84 1.35 -13.34
C ASP A 343 4.85 1.06 -14.84
N GLN A 344 5.26 2.02 -15.67
CA GLN A 344 5.26 1.86 -17.12
C GLN A 344 6.08 0.65 -17.58
N GLY A 345 7.21 0.38 -16.96
CA GLY A 345 8.04 -0.78 -17.33
C GLY A 345 7.40 -2.12 -16.93
N MET A 346 6.61 -2.16 -15.84
CA MET A 346 5.81 -3.34 -15.47
C MET A 346 4.63 -3.54 -16.43
N ILE A 347 3.95 -2.46 -16.84
CA ILE A 347 2.90 -2.48 -17.87
C ILE A 347 3.45 -3.10 -19.16
N ASP A 348 4.55 -2.57 -19.67
CA ASP A 348 5.19 -3.03 -20.90
C ASP A 348 5.63 -4.50 -20.82
N ALA A 349 6.11 -4.92 -19.63
CA ALA A 349 6.53 -6.30 -19.37
C ALA A 349 5.32 -7.27 -19.34
N ALA A 350 4.20 -6.83 -18.79
CA ALA A 350 2.96 -7.60 -18.76
C ALA A 350 2.34 -7.69 -20.18
N GLU A 351 2.30 -6.60 -20.94
CA GLU A 351 1.77 -6.56 -22.30
C GLU A 351 2.52 -7.48 -23.28
N CYS A 352 3.85 -7.54 -23.15
CA CYS A 352 4.64 -8.44 -24.02
C CYS A 352 4.73 -9.88 -23.48
N GLY A 353 4.08 -10.20 -22.34
CA GLY A 353 4.07 -11.54 -21.74
C GLY A 353 5.35 -11.94 -21.02
N ALA A 354 6.30 -11.02 -20.80
CA ALA A 354 7.49 -11.27 -20.00
C ALA A 354 7.15 -11.38 -18.51
N LEU A 355 6.12 -10.68 -18.04
CA LEU A 355 5.64 -10.67 -16.67
C LEU A 355 4.28 -11.36 -16.58
N THR A 356 4.18 -12.43 -15.81
CA THR A 356 2.95 -13.17 -15.53
C THR A 356 2.60 -13.06 -14.04
N ILE A 357 1.37 -13.47 -13.66
CA ILE A 357 0.95 -13.48 -12.25
C ILE A 357 1.87 -14.39 -11.43
N GLU A 358 2.19 -15.58 -11.91
CA GLU A 358 3.08 -16.53 -11.23
C GLU A 358 4.50 -15.97 -11.09
N LYS A 359 4.96 -15.17 -12.07
CA LYS A 359 6.24 -14.48 -11.95
C LYS A 359 6.20 -13.37 -10.91
N LEU A 360 5.10 -12.62 -10.86
CA LEU A 360 4.86 -11.63 -9.82
C LEU A 360 4.81 -12.27 -8.43
N GLU A 361 4.11 -13.39 -8.24
CA GLU A 361 4.10 -14.16 -6.99
C GLU A 361 5.52 -14.55 -6.55
N ALA A 362 6.36 -15.03 -7.47
CA ALA A 362 7.76 -15.30 -7.15
C ALA A 362 8.53 -14.03 -6.73
N MET A 363 8.22 -12.87 -7.34
CA MET A 363 8.83 -11.59 -6.99
C MET A 363 8.33 -11.08 -5.63
N THR A 364 7.09 -11.38 -5.26
CA THR A 364 6.53 -10.99 -3.95
C THR A 364 7.19 -11.67 -2.77
N CYS A 365 7.90 -12.77 -2.97
CA CYS A 365 8.76 -13.36 -1.94
C CYS A 365 9.82 -12.36 -1.41
N VAL A 366 10.25 -11.41 -2.24
CA VAL A 366 11.38 -10.51 -1.97
C VAL A 366 11.07 -9.03 -2.12
N CYS A 367 9.90 -8.63 -2.63
CA CYS A 367 9.46 -7.23 -2.67
C CYS A 367 9.01 -6.74 -1.30
N SER A 368 8.64 -5.48 -1.19
CA SER A 368 8.18 -4.91 0.09
C SER A 368 6.71 -5.18 0.40
N VAL A 369 5.87 -5.41 -0.60
CA VAL A 369 4.41 -5.54 -0.41
C VAL A 369 3.88 -6.88 -0.91
N GLY A 370 3.50 -7.02 -2.17
CA GLY A 370 2.80 -8.18 -2.71
C GLY A 370 2.32 -7.92 -4.14
N LEU A 371 1.29 -8.64 -4.56
CA LEU A 371 0.59 -8.42 -5.82
C LEU A 371 -0.20 -7.11 -5.73
N ASP A 372 0.15 -6.16 -6.58
CA ASP A 372 -0.43 -4.83 -6.49
C ASP A 372 -0.92 -4.32 -7.84
N MET A 373 -2.15 -3.77 -7.84
CA MET A 373 -2.81 -3.20 -9.03
C MET A 373 -2.85 -4.15 -10.22
N ILE A 374 -3.27 -5.39 -9.99
CA ILE A 374 -3.35 -6.44 -11.02
C ILE A 374 -4.75 -6.46 -11.62
N ALA A 375 -4.89 -6.03 -12.86
CA ALA A 375 -6.12 -6.19 -13.63
C ALA A 375 -6.23 -7.62 -14.19
N ILE A 376 -7.38 -8.27 -13.99
CA ILE A 376 -7.67 -9.63 -14.47
C ILE A 376 -9.02 -9.66 -15.17
N PRO A 377 -9.34 -10.73 -15.97
CA PRO A 377 -10.65 -10.86 -16.62
C PRO A 377 -11.80 -10.77 -15.63
N GLY A 378 -12.84 -10.03 -16.01
CA GLY A 378 -14.01 -9.79 -15.16
C GLY A 378 -14.82 -11.04 -14.84
N ASP A 379 -14.72 -12.09 -15.64
CA ASP A 379 -15.37 -13.39 -15.47
C ASP A 379 -14.58 -14.36 -14.56
N THR A 380 -13.35 -14.01 -14.14
CA THR A 380 -12.55 -14.84 -13.23
C THR A 380 -13.36 -15.27 -12.01
N PRO A 381 -13.42 -16.59 -11.68
CA PRO A 381 -14.17 -17.08 -10.53
C PRO A 381 -13.68 -16.51 -9.20
N ALA A 382 -14.58 -16.31 -8.24
CA ALA A 382 -14.23 -15.85 -6.90
C ALA A 382 -13.25 -16.81 -6.19
N SER A 383 -13.40 -18.13 -6.40
CA SER A 383 -12.48 -19.14 -5.88
C SER A 383 -11.06 -18.98 -6.41
N THR A 384 -10.88 -18.63 -7.69
CA THR A 384 -9.56 -18.36 -8.27
C THR A 384 -8.92 -17.14 -7.63
N ILE A 385 -9.67 -16.05 -7.41
CA ILE A 385 -9.19 -14.87 -6.68
C ILE A 385 -8.80 -15.25 -5.25
N SER A 386 -9.62 -16.07 -4.58
CA SER A 386 -9.31 -16.61 -3.24
C SER A 386 -8.04 -17.46 -3.25
N GLY A 387 -7.79 -18.24 -4.32
CA GLY A 387 -6.56 -19.00 -4.49
C GLY A 387 -5.32 -18.12 -4.52
N ILE A 388 -5.34 -17.06 -5.33
CA ILE A 388 -4.24 -16.07 -5.41
C ILE A 388 -4.02 -15.38 -4.04
N ILE A 389 -5.10 -15.05 -3.32
CA ILE A 389 -4.99 -14.50 -1.96
C ILE A 389 -4.34 -15.51 -1.00
N ALA A 390 -4.69 -16.80 -1.11
CA ALA A 390 -4.10 -17.85 -0.28
C ALA A 390 -2.61 -18.03 -0.54
N ASP A 391 -2.18 -17.99 -1.81
CA ASP A 391 -0.78 -18.13 -2.22
C ASP A 391 0.05 -16.95 -1.70
N GLU A 392 -0.41 -15.72 -1.88
CA GLU A 392 0.24 -14.54 -1.33
C GLU A 392 0.30 -14.53 0.20
N ALA A 393 -0.78 -14.94 0.86
CA ALA A 393 -0.79 -15.08 2.31
C ALA A 393 0.20 -16.15 2.79
N ALA A 394 0.37 -17.26 2.04
CA ALA A 394 1.34 -18.29 2.34
C ALA A 394 2.78 -17.77 2.16
N ILE A 395 3.06 -17.02 1.09
CA ILE A 395 4.35 -16.35 0.88
C ILE A 395 4.68 -15.44 2.05
N GLY A 396 3.74 -14.59 2.46
CA GLY A 396 3.91 -13.68 3.59
C GLY A 396 4.15 -14.41 4.92
N MET A 397 3.33 -15.42 5.18
CA MET A 397 3.40 -16.22 6.40
C MET A 397 4.76 -16.94 6.54
N ILE A 398 5.22 -17.58 5.48
CA ILE A 398 6.46 -18.38 5.50
C ILE A 398 7.69 -17.47 5.55
N ASN A 399 7.70 -16.36 4.80
CA ASN A 399 8.85 -15.46 4.73
C ASN A 399 8.84 -14.38 5.83
N GLN A 400 7.88 -14.41 6.76
CA GLN A 400 7.76 -13.44 7.86
C GLN A 400 7.74 -11.98 7.37
N LYS A 401 7.07 -11.74 6.25
CA LYS A 401 6.96 -10.42 5.63
C LYS A 401 5.50 -10.06 5.37
N THR A 402 5.20 -8.79 5.23
CA THR A 402 3.91 -8.34 4.74
C THR A 402 3.73 -8.77 3.29
N THR A 403 2.59 -9.35 2.98
CA THR A 403 2.09 -9.51 1.61
C THR A 403 0.70 -8.91 1.48
N ALA A 404 0.42 -8.40 0.30
CA ALA A 404 -0.85 -7.77 -0.05
C ALA A 404 -1.34 -8.28 -1.39
N VAL A 405 -2.66 -8.29 -1.57
CA VAL A 405 -3.32 -8.58 -2.84
C VAL A 405 -4.29 -7.46 -3.16
N ARG A 406 -4.00 -6.69 -4.22
CA ARG A 406 -4.87 -5.68 -4.81
C ARG A 406 -5.16 -6.10 -6.25
N ILE A 407 -6.17 -6.95 -6.41
CA ILE A 407 -6.62 -7.53 -7.68
C ILE A 407 -7.93 -6.88 -8.11
N ILE A 408 -8.04 -6.61 -9.40
CA ILE A 408 -9.16 -5.91 -10.02
C ILE A 408 -9.73 -6.78 -11.14
N PRO A 409 -10.78 -7.59 -10.87
CA PRO A 409 -11.50 -8.29 -11.94
C PRO A 409 -12.35 -7.26 -12.69
N VAL A 410 -11.91 -6.88 -13.91
CA VAL A 410 -12.51 -5.78 -14.66
C VAL A 410 -13.76 -6.24 -15.40
N ALA A 411 -14.92 -5.82 -14.94
CA ALA A 411 -16.20 -6.22 -15.50
C ALA A 411 -16.28 -5.95 -17.01
N GLY A 412 -16.62 -6.97 -17.79
CA GLY A 412 -16.78 -6.89 -19.24
C GLY A 412 -15.48 -6.86 -20.06
N LYS A 413 -14.32 -6.95 -19.41
CA LYS A 413 -13.01 -7.00 -20.08
C LYS A 413 -12.37 -8.38 -19.99
N GLY A 414 -11.58 -8.73 -21.01
CA GLY A 414 -10.84 -9.98 -21.13
C GLY A 414 -9.34 -9.75 -21.29
N VAL A 415 -8.58 -10.83 -21.39
CA VAL A 415 -7.12 -10.81 -21.55
C VAL A 415 -6.70 -9.94 -22.73
N GLY A 416 -5.77 -9.02 -22.49
CA GLY A 416 -5.22 -8.10 -23.47
C GLY A 416 -5.98 -6.77 -23.59
N ASP A 417 -7.18 -6.65 -23.00
CA ASP A 417 -7.85 -5.36 -22.89
C ASP A 417 -7.07 -4.42 -21.97
N ARG A 418 -7.26 -3.13 -22.12
CA ARG A 418 -6.70 -2.10 -21.21
C ARG A 418 -7.77 -1.55 -20.29
N VAL A 419 -7.35 -1.18 -19.10
CA VAL A 419 -8.15 -0.51 -18.08
C VAL A 419 -7.46 0.75 -17.60
N GLU A 420 -8.23 1.84 -17.43
CA GLU A 420 -7.75 3.13 -16.97
C GLU A 420 -8.24 3.39 -15.55
N PHE A 421 -7.31 3.57 -14.60
CA PHE A 421 -7.63 3.93 -13.22
C PHE A 421 -7.46 5.43 -12.97
N GLY A 422 -6.67 6.10 -13.81
CA GLY A 422 -6.42 7.53 -13.78
C GLY A 422 -5.43 7.99 -12.70
N GLY A 423 -4.91 9.20 -12.86
CA GLY A 423 -3.98 9.81 -11.92
C GLY A 423 -2.75 8.96 -11.64
N LEU A 424 -2.39 8.83 -10.36
CA LEU A 424 -1.25 8.01 -9.92
C LEU A 424 -1.48 6.50 -10.04
N LEU A 425 -2.72 6.05 -10.16
CA LEU A 425 -3.05 4.63 -10.31
C LEU A 425 -2.83 4.12 -11.73
N GLY A 426 -2.69 5.02 -12.70
CA GLY A 426 -2.31 4.75 -14.08
C GLY A 426 -3.28 3.87 -14.85
N HIS A 427 -2.73 2.95 -15.62
CA HIS A 427 -3.49 2.01 -16.46
C HIS A 427 -2.83 0.62 -16.42
N ALA A 428 -3.59 -0.43 -16.77
CA ALA A 428 -3.03 -1.78 -16.81
C ALA A 428 -3.59 -2.60 -17.98
N PRO A 429 -2.81 -3.55 -18.52
CA PRO A 429 -3.36 -4.62 -19.32
C PRO A 429 -4.11 -5.61 -18.42
N VAL A 430 -5.19 -6.17 -18.90
CA VAL A 430 -5.87 -7.30 -18.26
C VAL A 430 -5.02 -8.56 -18.45
N MET A 431 -4.42 -9.05 -17.37
CA MET A 431 -3.48 -10.15 -17.36
C MET A 431 -4.19 -11.51 -17.39
N PRO A 432 -3.64 -12.52 -18.06
CA PRO A 432 -4.20 -13.87 -18.01
C PRO A 432 -4.09 -14.48 -16.62
N VAL A 433 -5.10 -15.25 -16.23
CA VAL A 433 -5.13 -16.01 -14.98
C VAL A 433 -5.13 -17.51 -15.31
N ASN A 434 -4.54 -18.33 -14.44
CA ASN A 434 -4.55 -19.77 -14.59
C ASN A 434 -5.99 -20.30 -14.63
N ARG A 435 -6.29 -21.14 -15.66
CA ARG A 435 -7.65 -21.62 -15.94
C ARG A 435 -8.09 -22.81 -15.09
N TYR A 436 -7.18 -23.45 -14.37
CA TYR A 436 -7.51 -24.61 -13.56
C TYR A 436 -8.17 -24.21 -12.24
N SER A 437 -9.21 -24.95 -11.85
CA SER A 437 -10.00 -24.64 -10.65
C SER A 437 -9.26 -25.00 -9.38
N CYS A 438 -9.36 -24.14 -8.38
CA CYS A 438 -8.99 -24.39 -6.99
C CYS A 438 -10.21 -24.44 -6.05
N GLU A 439 -11.42 -24.59 -6.58
CA GLU A 439 -12.68 -24.53 -5.81
C GLU A 439 -12.69 -25.50 -4.62
N ASP A 440 -12.30 -26.75 -4.85
CA ASP A 440 -12.27 -27.77 -3.79
C ASP A 440 -11.28 -27.43 -2.68
N PHE A 441 -10.16 -26.77 -3.02
CA PHE A 441 -9.19 -26.30 -2.03
C PHE A 441 -9.76 -25.17 -1.19
N ILE A 442 -10.36 -24.17 -1.83
CA ILE A 442 -10.94 -22.99 -1.15
C ILE A 442 -12.17 -23.39 -0.31
N SER A 443 -12.96 -24.35 -0.76
CA SER A 443 -14.17 -24.82 -0.05
C SER A 443 -13.89 -25.61 1.24
N ARG A 444 -12.62 -26.02 1.50
CA ARG A 444 -12.27 -26.79 2.72
C ARG A 444 -12.51 -26.05 4.02
N GLN A 445 -12.50 -24.72 3.99
CA GLN A 445 -12.71 -23.85 5.16
C GLN A 445 -11.67 -24.00 6.28
N GLY A 446 -11.86 -23.26 7.37
CA GLY A 446 -10.99 -23.34 8.54
C GLY A 446 -9.69 -22.55 8.38
N ARG A 447 -8.57 -23.16 8.77
CA ARG A 447 -7.28 -22.45 8.84
C ARG A 447 -6.14 -23.30 8.28
N ILE A 448 -5.24 -22.66 7.52
CA ILE A 448 -3.89 -23.15 7.33
C ILE A 448 -3.09 -22.79 8.58
N PRO A 449 -2.51 -23.77 9.31
CA PRO A 449 -1.85 -23.49 10.58
C PRO A 449 -0.58 -22.65 10.39
N ALA A 450 -0.17 -21.97 11.45
CA ALA A 450 1.09 -21.25 11.49
C ALA A 450 2.29 -22.18 11.24
N PRO A 451 3.33 -21.75 10.50
CA PRO A 451 4.49 -22.57 10.25
C PRO A 451 5.28 -22.85 11.53
N ILE A 452 5.97 -23.98 11.58
CA ILE A 452 6.68 -24.43 12.80
C ILE A 452 7.69 -23.40 13.35
N HIS A 453 8.31 -22.62 12.49
CA HIS A 453 9.27 -21.59 12.91
C HIS A 453 8.62 -20.40 13.65
N SER A 454 7.29 -20.26 13.62
CA SER A 454 6.58 -19.25 14.39
C SER A 454 6.52 -19.56 15.88
N PHE A 455 6.82 -20.77 16.29
CA PHE A 455 6.88 -21.23 17.69
C PHE A 455 8.24 -21.00 18.35
N LYS A 456 9.14 -20.28 17.70
CA LYS A 456 10.39 -19.85 18.32
C LYS A 456 10.07 -18.69 19.26
N ASN A 457 10.00 -18.99 20.53
CA ASN A 457 9.86 -18.00 21.59
C ASN A 457 11.23 -17.69 22.22
#